data_588828959675ca7696ba5de616a74e6d
#
_entry.id   588828959675ca7696ba5de616a74e6d
#
_cell.length_a   1.000
_cell.length_b   1.000
_cell.length_c   1.000
_cell.angle_alpha   90.00
_cell.angle_beta   90.00
_cell.angle_gamma   90.00
#
_symmetry.space_group_name_H-M   'P 1'
#
loop_
_entity.id
_entity.type
_entity.pdbx_description
1 polymer ?
#
loop_
_entity_poly.entity_id
_entity_poly.type
_entity_poly.pdbx_seq_one_letter_code
_entity_poly.pdbx_strand_id
1 'polypeptide(L)'
;MPTPSSAHMHDFEVVSNKEIAQGIFSLVISAPKLASTLKPGQFVNIAVPGDASSLLRVPLSYYRADAEAGTVEIWYAVVGDDTRRLSQMGPGSTSDLLGPGGHGWNVPADCNRALLVAGGIGVPPVLCLAEDLSRRCIAFDVCVGAACGDKVVGLDGFKAAGAGEVVLCTDDGSAGQKGFVTDPAAKMLGLGKYGYVASCGPAIMMQKVAQAAAENDVYCEVSLERMMSCGFGACNTCNVETVDGMKGACMCGPTFDASKVVVF
;
A
#
# COMPACT_ATOMS: atom_id res chain seq x y z
N MET A 1 11.58 5.50 -22.59
CA MET A 1 12.49 5.58 -21.43
C MET A 1 11.62 5.93 -20.23
N PRO A 2 11.78 5.29 -19.06
CA PRO A 2 11.08 5.73 -17.87
C PRO A 2 11.46 7.19 -17.58
N THR A 3 10.49 7.98 -17.14
CA THR A 3 10.72 9.36 -16.70
C THR A 3 11.73 9.32 -15.54
N PRO A 4 12.67 10.28 -15.42
CA PRO A 4 13.58 10.34 -14.28
C PRO A 4 12.80 10.29 -12.97
N SER A 5 13.32 9.57 -11.98
CA SER A 5 12.73 9.51 -10.65
C SER A 5 12.52 10.92 -10.12
N SER A 6 11.30 11.23 -9.66
CA SER A 6 11.00 12.44 -8.90
C SER A 6 11.38 12.30 -7.43
N ALA A 7 12.02 11.20 -7.04
CA ALA A 7 12.42 10.94 -5.68
C ALA A 7 13.57 11.84 -5.25
N HIS A 8 13.41 12.52 -4.13
CA HIS A 8 14.38 13.37 -3.48
C HIS A 8 14.66 12.89 -2.06
N MET A 9 15.79 13.29 -1.52
CA MET A 9 16.11 13.09 -0.11
C MET A 9 15.35 14.12 0.73
N HIS A 10 14.73 13.64 1.81
CA HIS A 10 14.02 14.47 2.78
C HIS A 10 14.46 14.07 4.18
N ASP A 11 14.90 15.03 4.97
CA ASP A 11 15.03 14.86 6.41
C ASP A 11 13.64 14.83 7.04
N PHE A 12 13.48 14.06 8.08
CA PHE A 12 12.24 14.01 8.85
C PHE A 12 12.50 13.90 10.36
N GLU A 13 11.51 14.32 11.13
CA GLU A 13 11.43 14.12 12.57
C GLU A 13 10.19 13.26 12.90
N VAL A 14 10.35 12.32 13.81
CA VAL A 14 9.25 11.48 14.31
C VAL A 14 8.34 12.32 15.21
N VAL A 15 7.08 12.45 14.83
CA VAL A 15 6.03 13.08 15.64
C VAL A 15 5.41 12.07 16.60
N SER A 16 5.11 10.87 16.11
CA SER A 16 4.65 9.75 16.93
C SER A 16 4.95 8.42 16.24
N ASN A 17 5.12 7.38 17.04
CA ASN A 17 5.28 6.00 16.56
C ASN A 17 4.62 5.07 17.58
N LYS A 18 3.48 4.47 17.22
CA LYS A 18 2.63 3.72 18.14
C LYS A 18 2.19 2.41 17.53
N GLU A 19 2.16 1.36 18.33
CA GLU A 19 1.53 0.10 17.97
C GLU A 19 0.00 0.30 17.89
N ILE A 20 -0.59 -0.02 16.74
CA ILE A 20 -2.03 0.14 16.44
C ILE A 20 -2.75 -1.21 16.33
N ALA A 21 -2.01 -2.29 16.14
CA ALA A 21 -2.46 -3.67 16.19
C ALA A 21 -1.24 -4.55 16.45
N GLN A 22 -1.41 -5.83 16.76
CA GLN A 22 -0.30 -6.73 17.11
C GLN A 22 0.82 -6.72 16.07
N GLY A 23 1.97 -6.14 16.40
CA GLY A 23 3.14 -6.01 15.54
C GLY A 23 2.98 -5.02 14.38
N ILE A 24 1.92 -4.21 14.38
CA ILE A 24 1.66 -3.18 13.37
C ILE A 24 1.73 -1.80 14.02
N PHE A 25 2.53 -0.92 13.46
CA PHE A 25 2.79 0.43 13.98
C PHE A 25 2.27 1.50 13.04
N SER A 26 1.83 2.63 13.60
CA SER A 26 1.60 3.90 12.92
C SER A 26 2.72 4.86 13.28
N LEU A 27 3.53 5.21 12.28
CA LEU A 27 4.60 6.19 12.34
C LEU A 27 4.11 7.48 11.68
N VAL A 28 4.06 8.57 12.44
CA VAL A 28 3.81 9.91 11.93
C VAL A 28 5.11 10.69 11.94
N ILE A 29 5.49 11.21 10.78
CA ILE A 29 6.70 12.00 10.59
C ILE A 29 6.38 13.42 10.12
N SER A 30 7.18 14.39 10.53
CA SER A 30 7.19 15.75 9.98
C SER A 30 8.12 15.79 8.78
N ALA A 31 7.54 15.97 7.58
CA ALA A 31 8.24 16.05 6.31
C ALA A 31 7.44 16.93 5.31
N PRO A 32 7.36 18.27 5.52
CA PRO A 32 6.40 19.13 4.81
C PRO A 32 6.55 19.13 3.28
N LYS A 33 7.79 19.10 2.77
CA LYS A 33 8.04 19.05 1.33
C LYS A 33 7.55 17.75 0.71
N LEU A 34 7.69 16.63 1.42
CA LEU A 34 7.20 15.33 0.96
C LEU A 34 5.68 15.26 1.03
N ALA A 35 5.08 15.69 2.15
CA ALA A 35 3.63 15.62 2.38
C ALA A 35 2.83 16.30 1.26
N SER A 36 3.36 17.41 0.69
CA SER A 36 2.71 18.15 -0.40
C SER A 36 2.83 17.48 -1.78
N THR A 37 3.65 16.45 -1.94
CA THR A 37 3.96 15.84 -3.25
C THR A 37 3.50 14.39 -3.40
N LEU A 38 3.23 13.70 -2.30
CA LEU A 38 2.82 12.29 -2.31
C LEU A 38 1.45 12.09 -2.99
N LYS A 39 1.36 11.02 -3.80
CA LYS A 39 0.12 10.59 -4.46
C LYS A 39 -0.26 9.18 -4.00
N PRO A 40 -1.56 8.86 -3.90
CA PRO A 40 -2.03 7.54 -3.49
C PRO A 40 -1.36 6.40 -4.27
N GLY A 41 -0.83 5.40 -3.56
CA GLY A 41 -0.11 4.27 -4.13
C GLY A 41 1.40 4.44 -4.28
N GLN A 42 1.96 5.65 -4.06
CA GLN A 42 3.41 5.84 -3.96
C GLN A 42 3.94 5.34 -2.62
N PHE A 43 5.26 5.26 -2.49
CA PHE A 43 5.96 4.81 -1.30
C PHE A 43 7.15 5.72 -0.96
N VAL A 44 7.76 5.48 0.19
CA VAL A 44 8.99 6.12 0.65
C VAL A 44 10.01 5.07 1.07
N ASN A 45 11.29 5.37 0.92
CA ASN A 45 12.39 4.52 1.40
C ASN A 45 13.02 5.18 2.62
N ILE A 46 12.77 4.66 3.81
CA ILE A 46 13.23 5.21 5.10
C ILE A 46 14.61 4.69 5.43
N ALA A 47 15.54 5.57 5.76
CA ALA A 47 16.77 5.19 6.45
C ALA A 47 16.44 4.92 7.92
N VAL A 48 16.76 3.73 8.37
CA VAL A 48 16.57 3.37 9.78
C VAL A 48 17.92 3.48 10.47
N PRO A 49 18.06 4.38 11.48
CA PRO A 49 19.30 4.49 12.25
C PRO A 49 19.68 3.17 12.87
N GLY A 50 20.95 2.79 12.76
CA GLY A 50 21.42 1.51 13.24
C GLY A 50 22.94 1.40 13.15
N ASP A 51 23.43 0.18 13.27
CA ASP A 51 24.84 -0.15 13.09
C ASP A 51 25.19 -0.33 11.59
N ALA A 52 26.44 -0.66 11.31
CA ALA A 52 26.95 -0.89 9.96
C ALA A 52 26.28 -2.06 9.21
N SER A 53 25.43 -2.85 9.85
CA SER A 53 24.68 -3.95 9.21
C SER A 53 23.40 -3.48 8.51
N SER A 54 22.86 -2.28 8.84
CA SER A 54 21.68 -1.69 8.25
C SER A 54 22.06 -0.81 7.05
N LEU A 55 22.41 -1.45 5.94
CA LEU A 55 22.89 -0.74 4.74
C LEU A 55 21.77 -0.27 3.81
N LEU A 56 20.60 -0.91 3.86
CA LEU A 56 19.50 -0.63 2.96
C LEU A 56 18.40 0.17 3.65
N ARG A 57 17.71 0.97 2.87
CA ARG A 57 16.50 1.66 3.32
C ARG A 57 15.33 0.71 3.30
N VAL A 58 14.31 0.98 4.13
CA VAL A 58 13.07 0.22 4.19
C VAL A 58 12.03 0.90 3.31
N PRO A 59 11.56 0.24 2.22
CA PRO A 59 10.49 0.74 1.40
C PRO A 59 9.15 0.54 2.11
N LEU A 60 8.40 1.61 2.32
CA LEU A 60 7.10 1.60 2.99
C LEU A 60 6.08 2.44 2.22
N SER A 61 4.93 1.86 1.97
CA SER A 61 3.77 2.61 1.51
C SER A 61 3.29 3.53 2.61
N TYR A 62 2.85 4.74 2.26
CA TYR A 62 2.23 5.63 3.24
C TYR A 62 0.71 5.40 3.30
N TYR A 63 0.12 5.77 4.42
CA TYR A 63 -1.32 5.79 4.63
C TYR A 63 -1.90 7.16 4.29
N ARG A 64 -1.41 8.20 4.94
CA ARG A 64 -1.94 9.57 4.79
C ARG A 64 -0.81 10.59 4.68
N ALA A 65 -1.02 11.61 3.86
CA ALA A 65 -0.17 12.79 3.79
C ALA A 65 -1.05 14.02 4.03
N ASP A 66 -0.67 14.85 5.00
CA ASP A 66 -1.32 16.11 5.32
C ASP A 66 -0.37 17.25 4.95
N ALA A 67 -0.70 17.93 3.84
CA ALA A 67 0.13 19.02 3.33
C ALA A 67 0.05 20.29 4.22
N GLU A 68 -1.05 20.52 4.94
CA GLU A 68 -1.22 21.67 5.82
C GLU A 68 -0.44 21.48 7.13
N ALA A 69 -0.56 20.30 7.74
CA ALA A 69 0.22 19.92 8.91
C ALA A 69 1.68 19.60 8.58
N GLY A 70 2.02 19.36 7.32
CA GLY A 70 3.34 18.94 6.88
C GLY A 70 3.73 17.54 7.36
N THR A 71 2.77 16.65 7.57
CA THR A 71 3.00 15.31 8.14
C THR A 71 2.68 14.20 7.16
N VAL A 72 3.39 13.08 7.34
CA VAL A 72 3.11 11.83 6.62
C VAL A 72 2.94 10.72 7.64
N GLU A 73 1.85 9.97 7.53
CA GLU A 73 1.55 8.79 8.34
C GLU A 73 1.82 7.53 7.54
N ILE A 74 2.57 6.61 8.13
CA ILE A 74 3.02 5.35 7.54
C ILE A 74 2.67 4.22 8.49
N TRP A 75 1.90 3.24 8.02
CA TRP A 75 1.68 2.02 8.80
C TRP A 75 2.59 0.92 8.29
N TYR A 76 3.22 0.20 9.21
CA TYR A 76 4.16 -0.86 8.88
C TYR A 76 4.11 -2.01 9.87
N ALA A 77 4.44 -3.20 9.41
CA ALA A 77 4.58 -4.38 10.25
C ALA A 77 6.04 -4.57 10.67
N VAL A 78 6.24 -5.02 11.91
CA VAL A 78 7.57 -5.44 12.40
C VAL A 78 7.85 -6.85 11.95
N VAL A 79 8.65 -6.98 10.87
CA VAL A 79 8.95 -8.27 10.22
C VAL A 79 10.44 -8.62 10.25
N GLY A 80 11.31 -7.68 10.61
CA GLY A 80 12.76 -7.86 10.61
C GLY A 80 13.46 -6.83 11.50
N ASP A 81 14.80 -6.84 11.50
CA ASP A 81 15.60 -6.00 12.39
C ASP A 81 15.42 -4.51 12.11
N ASP A 82 15.38 -4.10 10.84
CA ASP A 82 15.21 -2.68 10.49
C ASP A 82 13.84 -2.16 10.93
N THR A 83 12.76 -2.91 10.68
CA THR A 83 11.41 -2.51 11.15
C THR A 83 11.28 -2.57 12.67
N ARG A 84 12.04 -3.45 13.35
CA ARG A 84 12.13 -3.46 14.84
C ARG A 84 12.85 -2.22 15.36
N ARG A 85 13.96 -1.80 14.71
CA ARG A 85 14.64 -0.54 15.07
C ARG A 85 13.74 0.66 14.78
N LEU A 86 13.06 0.65 13.63
CA LEU A 86 12.09 1.70 13.30
C LEU A 86 11.02 1.84 14.40
N SER A 87 10.51 0.73 14.95
CA SER A 87 9.50 0.77 16.01
C SER A 87 10.02 1.34 17.35
N GLN A 88 11.33 1.45 17.51
CA GLN A 88 11.97 2.05 18.67
C GLN A 88 12.23 3.55 18.54
N MET A 89 12.05 4.12 17.34
CA MET A 89 12.17 5.57 17.12
C MET A 89 10.98 6.28 17.75
N GLY A 90 11.23 7.04 18.82
CA GLY A 90 10.22 7.84 19.50
C GLY A 90 10.13 9.27 18.98
N PRO A 91 9.17 10.08 19.50
CA PRO A 91 9.04 11.50 19.16
C PRO A 91 10.36 12.25 19.33
N GLY A 92 10.68 13.12 18.37
CA GLY A 92 11.95 13.87 18.32
C GLY A 92 13.12 13.10 17.70
N SER A 93 13.00 11.80 17.43
CA SER A 93 14.00 11.07 16.64
C SER A 93 14.03 11.60 15.21
N THR A 94 15.22 11.71 14.65
CA THR A 94 15.42 12.20 13.27
C THR A 94 16.07 11.17 12.38
N SER A 95 15.74 11.17 11.12
CA SER A 95 16.40 10.43 10.06
C SER A 95 16.09 11.06 8.71
N ASP A 96 16.40 10.35 7.64
CA ASP A 96 16.07 10.76 6.28
C ASP A 96 15.36 9.66 5.51
N LEU A 97 14.69 10.05 4.44
CA LEU A 97 14.04 9.15 3.52
C LEU A 97 14.21 9.62 2.06
N LEU A 98 14.10 8.68 1.15
CA LEU A 98 14.03 8.93 -0.28
C LEU A 98 12.58 8.79 -0.74
N GLY A 99 12.02 9.82 -1.38
CA GLY A 99 10.65 9.81 -1.86
C GLY A 99 10.25 11.07 -2.64
N PRO A 100 9.03 11.12 -3.21
CA PRO A 100 8.13 9.99 -3.43
C PRO A 100 8.71 8.96 -4.40
N GLY A 101 8.52 7.67 -4.12
CA GLY A 101 8.94 6.57 -4.98
C GLY A 101 7.81 6.05 -5.86
N GLY A 102 8.14 5.68 -7.09
CA GLY A 102 7.19 5.12 -8.04
C GLY A 102 6.08 6.07 -8.47
N HIS A 103 5.06 5.49 -9.10
CA HIS A 103 3.80 6.18 -9.41
C HIS A 103 2.64 5.53 -8.65
N GLY A 104 1.56 6.25 -8.50
CA GLY A 104 0.40 5.79 -7.75
C GLY A 104 -0.59 4.97 -8.57
N TRP A 105 -1.75 4.71 -7.97
CA TRP A 105 -2.89 4.07 -8.61
C TRP A 105 -3.36 4.85 -9.83
N ASN A 106 -3.73 4.12 -10.88
CA ASN A 106 -4.24 4.70 -12.13
C ASN A 106 -5.71 4.33 -12.34
N VAL A 107 -6.58 4.93 -11.52
CA VAL A 107 -8.03 4.71 -11.60
C VAL A 107 -8.57 5.24 -12.93
N PRO A 108 -9.25 4.41 -13.75
CA PRO A 108 -9.85 4.83 -15.02
C PRO A 108 -10.77 6.04 -14.86
N ALA A 109 -10.73 6.95 -15.83
CA ALA A 109 -11.50 8.20 -15.78
C ALA A 109 -13.02 7.98 -15.81
N ASP A 110 -13.48 6.89 -16.38
CA ASP A 110 -14.87 6.46 -16.48
C ASP A 110 -15.29 5.52 -15.33
N CYS A 111 -14.41 5.26 -14.38
CA CYS A 111 -14.73 4.43 -13.22
C CYS A 111 -15.79 5.11 -12.33
N ASN A 112 -16.93 4.48 -12.18
CA ASN A 112 -18.01 4.94 -11.31
C ASN A 112 -18.06 4.20 -9.96
N ARG A 113 -17.52 2.98 -9.92
CA ARG A 113 -17.45 2.16 -8.71
C ARG A 113 -16.23 1.25 -8.71
N ALA A 114 -15.50 1.23 -7.62
CA ALA A 114 -14.32 0.41 -7.42
C ALA A 114 -14.55 -0.68 -6.37
N LEU A 115 -13.84 -1.82 -6.50
CA LEU A 115 -13.66 -2.79 -5.44
C LEU A 115 -12.23 -2.72 -4.92
N LEU A 116 -12.09 -2.48 -3.64
CA LEU A 116 -10.79 -2.40 -2.96
C LEU A 116 -10.56 -3.68 -2.16
N VAL A 117 -9.42 -4.34 -2.35
CA VAL A 117 -9.10 -5.60 -1.66
C VAL A 117 -7.75 -5.47 -0.97
N ALA A 118 -7.75 -5.51 0.36
CA ALA A 118 -6.55 -5.33 1.18
C ALA A 118 -6.29 -6.54 2.07
N GLY A 119 -5.03 -6.97 2.18
CA GLY A 119 -4.62 -8.07 3.04
C GLY A 119 -3.48 -7.69 3.99
N GLY A 120 -3.67 -7.88 5.31
CA GLY A 120 -2.65 -7.58 6.31
C GLY A 120 -2.14 -6.16 6.22
N ILE A 121 -0.81 -5.97 6.12
CA ILE A 121 -0.20 -4.64 6.01
C ILE A 121 -0.35 -4.01 4.60
N GLY A 122 -1.02 -4.65 3.67
CA GLY A 122 -1.44 -4.04 2.41
C GLY A 122 -2.60 -3.04 2.54
N VAL A 123 -3.16 -2.86 3.74
CA VAL A 123 -4.24 -1.90 4.02
C VAL A 123 -3.85 -0.43 3.74
N PRO A 124 -2.71 0.11 4.18
CA PRO A 124 -2.38 1.54 4.02
C PRO A 124 -2.49 2.07 2.59
N PRO A 125 -1.85 1.48 1.56
CA PRO A 125 -1.91 2.01 0.21
C PRO A 125 -3.32 1.93 -0.41
N VAL A 126 -4.13 0.95 0.02
CA VAL A 126 -5.52 0.79 -0.42
C VAL A 126 -6.44 1.79 0.29
N LEU A 127 -6.21 2.05 1.58
CA LEU A 127 -6.97 3.04 2.35
C LEU A 127 -6.65 4.48 1.87
N CYS A 128 -5.39 4.75 1.53
CA CYS A 128 -5.02 6.01 0.89
C CYS A 128 -5.77 6.22 -0.44
N LEU A 129 -5.94 5.17 -1.23
CA LEU A 129 -6.77 5.20 -2.45
C LEU A 129 -8.25 5.43 -2.12
N ALA A 130 -8.79 4.78 -1.09
CA ALA A 130 -10.18 4.96 -0.67
C ALA A 130 -10.51 6.44 -0.36
N GLU A 131 -9.60 7.12 0.35
CA GLU A 131 -9.73 8.56 0.61
C GLU A 131 -9.69 9.40 -0.67
N ASP A 132 -8.89 9.00 -1.66
CA ASP A 132 -8.84 9.68 -2.97
C ASP A 132 -10.13 9.46 -3.77
N LEU A 133 -10.63 8.23 -3.82
CA LEU A 133 -11.90 7.91 -4.49
C LEU A 133 -13.07 8.71 -3.87
N SER A 134 -13.10 8.82 -2.54
CA SER A 134 -14.07 9.64 -1.82
C SER A 134 -14.03 11.10 -2.26
N ARG A 135 -12.83 11.72 -2.29
CA ARG A 135 -12.66 13.11 -2.78
C ARG A 135 -13.10 13.29 -4.23
N ARG A 136 -12.93 12.26 -5.06
CA ARG A 136 -13.36 12.24 -6.47
C ARG A 136 -14.82 11.84 -6.66
N CYS A 137 -15.58 11.60 -5.58
CA CYS A 137 -16.97 11.13 -5.60
C CYS A 137 -17.16 9.81 -6.37
N ILE A 138 -16.15 8.93 -6.35
CA ILE A 138 -16.23 7.59 -6.93
C ILE A 138 -16.65 6.62 -5.82
N ALA A 139 -17.76 5.91 -6.03
CA ALA A 139 -18.24 4.91 -5.07
C ALA A 139 -17.27 3.73 -4.97
N PHE A 140 -17.14 3.12 -3.78
CA PHE A 140 -16.31 1.94 -3.61
C PHE A 140 -16.83 1.03 -2.49
N ASP A 141 -16.53 -0.24 -2.62
CA ASP A 141 -16.71 -1.27 -1.61
C ASP A 141 -15.35 -1.86 -1.25
N VAL A 142 -15.23 -2.46 -0.06
CA VAL A 142 -13.94 -2.91 0.46
C VAL A 142 -14.02 -4.33 1.01
N CYS A 143 -13.05 -5.16 0.67
CA CYS A 143 -12.77 -6.45 1.30
C CYS A 143 -11.43 -6.38 2.04
N VAL A 144 -11.43 -6.62 3.35
CA VAL A 144 -10.22 -6.62 4.20
C VAL A 144 -9.98 -8.02 4.72
N GLY A 145 -8.75 -8.52 4.53
CA GLY A 145 -8.29 -9.81 5.03
C GLY A 145 -7.20 -9.65 6.08
N ALA A 146 -7.22 -10.48 7.11
CA ALA A 146 -6.15 -10.60 8.10
C ALA A 146 -6.01 -12.06 8.57
N ALA A 147 -4.85 -12.42 9.12
CA ALA A 147 -4.65 -13.76 9.67
C ALA A 147 -5.54 -14.01 10.91
N CYS A 148 -5.71 -13.00 11.75
CA CYS A 148 -6.54 -13.04 12.97
C CYS A 148 -7.05 -11.62 13.32
N GLY A 149 -8.00 -11.55 14.25
CA GLY A 149 -8.63 -10.31 14.69
C GLY A 149 -7.63 -9.28 15.25
N ASP A 150 -6.62 -9.73 15.98
CA ASP A 150 -5.59 -8.85 16.60
C ASP A 150 -4.69 -8.14 15.57
N LYS A 151 -4.72 -8.58 14.31
CA LYS A 151 -3.98 -7.98 13.19
C LYS A 151 -4.85 -7.17 12.25
N VAL A 152 -6.12 -6.97 12.55
CA VAL A 152 -7.04 -6.19 11.75
C VAL A 152 -6.76 -4.70 11.96
N VAL A 153 -6.53 -3.97 10.86
CA VAL A 153 -6.36 -2.52 10.85
C VAL A 153 -7.22 -1.87 9.76
N GLY A 154 -7.51 -0.59 9.91
CA GLY A 154 -8.05 0.27 8.85
C GLY A 154 -9.55 0.19 8.60
N LEU A 155 -10.32 -0.69 9.26
CA LEU A 155 -11.77 -0.81 9.02
C LEU A 155 -12.52 0.50 9.22
N ASP A 156 -12.23 1.21 10.31
CA ASP A 156 -12.90 2.48 10.60
C ASP A 156 -12.46 3.58 9.63
N GLY A 157 -11.21 3.52 9.14
CA GLY A 157 -10.73 4.40 8.09
C GLY A 157 -11.50 4.23 6.78
N PHE A 158 -11.76 3.00 6.34
CA PHE A 158 -12.57 2.73 5.14
C PHE A 158 -14.01 3.21 5.30
N LYS A 159 -14.63 2.97 6.47
CA LYS A 159 -15.97 3.48 6.77
C LYS A 159 -16.02 5.01 6.77
N ALA A 160 -15.03 5.66 7.41
CA ALA A 160 -14.89 7.11 7.43
C ALA A 160 -14.66 7.71 6.03
N ALA A 161 -13.96 7.01 5.15
CA ALA A 161 -13.79 7.36 3.74
C ALA A 161 -15.07 7.16 2.91
N GLY A 162 -16.15 6.62 3.47
CA GLY A 162 -17.44 6.45 2.78
C GLY A 162 -17.56 5.15 1.99
N ALA A 163 -16.88 4.08 2.40
CA ALA A 163 -17.08 2.76 1.81
C ALA A 163 -18.55 2.33 1.88
N GLY A 164 -19.11 1.83 0.78
CA GLY A 164 -20.48 1.31 0.72
C GLY A 164 -20.63 0.02 1.52
N GLU A 165 -19.95 -1.02 1.08
CA GLU A 165 -19.88 -2.30 1.77
C GLU A 165 -18.45 -2.55 2.27
N VAL A 166 -18.31 -2.99 3.52
CA VAL A 166 -17.01 -3.38 4.11
C VAL A 166 -17.12 -4.82 4.59
N VAL A 167 -16.42 -5.73 3.91
CA VAL A 167 -16.34 -7.14 4.27
C VAL A 167 -15.02 -7.42 4.96
N LEU A 168 -15.05 -7.97 6.17
CA LEU A 168 -13.89 -8.43 6.91
C LEU A 168 -13.84 -9.95 6.88
N CYS A 169 -12.65 -10.51 6.55
CA CYS A 169 -12.33 -11.91 6.71
C CYS A 169 -11.10 -12.09 7.59
N THR A 170 -11.11 -13.13 8.44
CA THR A 170 -9.90 -13.61 9.11
C THR A 170 -9.71 -15.09 8.85
N ASP A 171 -8.47 -15.52 8.64
CA ASP A 171 -8.17 -16.91 8.30
C ASP A 171 -8.65 -17.86 9.40
N ASP A 172 -8.48 -17.46 10.68
CA ASP A 172 -8.88 -18.23 11.86
C ASP A 172 -10.36 -18.05 12.25
N GLY A 173 -11.05 -17.04 11.73
CA GLY A 173 -12.44 -16.71 12.08
C GLY A 173 -12.61 -15.95 13.37
N SER A 174 -11.54 -15.39 13.94
CA SER A 174 -11.60 -14.62 15.21
C SER A 174 -12.27 -13.24 15.05
N ALA A 175 -12.40 -12.72 13.81
CA ALA A 175 -13.17 -11.53 13.49
C ALA A 175 -13.74 -11.60 12.08
N GLY A 176 -14.95 -11.07 11.88
CA GLY A 176 -15.62 -11.09 10.58
C GLY A 176 -15.98 -12.50 10.09
N GLN A 177 -15.86 -12.73 8.78
CA GLN A 177 -16.08 -14.04 8.17
C GLN A 177 -14.81 -14.89 8.29
N LYS A 178 -14.99 -16.18 8.61
CA LYS A 178 -13.87 -17.12 8.58
C LYS A 178 -13.50 -17.47 7.15
N GLY A 179 -12.21 -17.37 6.80
CA GLY A 179 -11.67 -17.75 5.50
C GLY A 179 -10.97 -16.62 4.78
N PHE A 180 -10.70 -16.81 3.51
CA PHE A 180 -9.89 -15.88 2.71
C PHE A 180 -10.74 -14.75 2.12
N VAL A 181 -10.21 -13.57 2.13
CA VAL A 181 -10.83 -12.35 1.57
C VAL A 181 -11.10 -12.45 0.05
N THR A 182 -10.40 -13.34 -0.64
CA THR A 182 -10.58 -13.60 -2.07
C THR A 182 -11.97 -14.16 -2.41
N ASP A 183 -12.60 -14.89 -1.50
CA ASP A 183 -13.91 -15.51 -1.75
C ASP A 183 -15.03 -14.46 -1.81
N PRO A 184 -15.21 -13.57 -0.83
CA PRO A 184 -16.18 -12.49 -0.96
C PRO A 184 -15.79 -11.50 -2.08
N ALA A 185 -14.52 -11.22 -2.33
CA ALA A 185 -14.11 -10.36 -3.44
C ALA A 185 -14.56 -10.91 -4.80
N ALA A 186 -14.34 -12.19 -5.05
CA ALA A 186 -14.82 -12.86 -6.28
C ALA A 186 -16.34 -12.83 -6.42
N LYS A 187 -17.09 -13.08 -5.33
CA LYS A 187 -18.55 -12.97 -5.33
C LYS A 187 -19.03 -11.55 -5.65
N MET A 188 -18.39 -10.55 -5.08
CA MET A 188 -18.72 -9.13 -5.34
C MET A 188 -18.43 -8.76 -6.79
N LEU A 189 -17.31 -9.21 -7.38
CA LEU A 189 -16.99 -8.99 -8.79
C LEU A 189 -18.04 -9.59 -9.71
N GLY A 190 -18.52 -10.79 -9.40
CA GLY A 190 -19.60 -11.46 -10.15
C GLY A 190 -20.94 -10.68 -10.19
N LEU A 191 -21.11 -9.62 -9.40
CA LEU A 191 -22.29 -8.75 -9.46
C LEU A 191 -22.28 -7.78 -10.65
N GLY A 192 -21.15 -7.65 -11.38
CA GLY A 192 -21.05 -6.82 -12.58
C GLY A 192 -21.18 -5.31 -12.35
N LYS A 193 -20.89 -4.82 -11.14
CA LYS A 193 -21.07 -3.40 -10.78
C LYS A 193 -19.78 -2.60 -10.65
N TYR A 194 -18.62 -3.24 -10.83
CA TYR A 194 -17.32 -2.60 -10.64
C TYR A 194 -16.63 -2.34 -12.00
N GLY A 195 -16.07 -1.15 -12.15
CA GLY A 195 -15.25 -0.78 -13.30
C GLY A 195 -13.74 -0.82 -13.00
N TYR A 196 -13.37 -1.03 -11.72
CA TYR A 196 -11.97 -1.02 -11.29
C TYR A 196 -11.78 -1.85 -10.02
N VAL A 197 -10.63 -2.53 -9.96
CA VAL A 197 -10.18 -3.25 -8.75
C VAL A 197 -8.79 -2.76 -8.39
N ALA A 198 -8.57 -2.46 -7.11
CA ALA A 198 -7.24 -2.24 -6.54
C ALA A 198 -6.97 -3.26 -5.44
N SER A 199 -5.81 -3.92 -5.50
CA SER A 199 -5.45 -4.91 -4.49
C SER A 199 -4.02 -4.73 -3.97
N CYS A 200 -3.83 -4.88 -2.65
CA CYS A 200 -2.53 -4.93 -2.00
C CYS A 200 -2.54 -5.92 -0.83
N GLY A 201 -1.52 -6.75 -0.74
CA GLY A 201 -1.36 -7.75 0.31
C GLY A 201 -0.54 -8.96 -0.14
N PRO A 202 -0.72 -10.14 0.44
CA PRO A 202 0.01 -11.34 0.06
C PRO A 202 -0.11 -11.67 -1.44
N ALA A 203 0.99 -12.08 -2.07
CA ALA A 203 1.07 -12.36 -3.51
C ALA A 203 -0.06 -13.29 -4.00
N ILE A 204 -0.31 -14.40 -3.30
CA ILE A 204 -1.38 -15.34 -3.65
C ILE A 204 -2.79 -14.72 -3.57
N MET A 205 -3.00 -13.77 -2.64
CA MET A 205 -4.26 -13.03 -2.56
C MET A 205 -4.44 -12.14 -3.78
N MET A 206 -3.43 -11.34 -4.11
CA MET A 206 -3.46 -10.44 -5.27
C MET A 206 -3.62 -11.21 -6.58
N GLN A 207 -2.95 -12.35 -6.73
CA GLN A 207 -3.09 -13.23 -7.89
C GLN A 207 -4.54 -13.73 -8.06
N LYS A 208 -5.17 -14.21 -6.98
CA LYS A 208 -6.57 -14.65 -7.02
C LYS A 208 -7.55 -13.52 -7.30
N VAL A 209 -7.31 -12.34 -6.74
CA VAL A 209 -8.13 -11.14 -7.02
C VAL A 209 -7.99 -10.73 -8.49
N ALA A 210 -6.76 -10.72 -9.02
CA ALA A 210 -6.50 -10.42 -10.43
C ALA A 210 -7.19 -11.41 -11.38
N GLN A 211 -7.14 -12.71 -11.04
CA GLN A 211 -7.85 -13.74 -11.79
C GLN A 211 -9.37 -13.51 -11.79
N ALA A 212 -9.96 -13.28 -10.61
CA ALA A 212 -11.39 -13.00 -10.49
C ALA A 212 -11.81 -11.72 -11.25
N ALA A 213 -10.97 -10.69 -11.24
CA ALA A 213 -11.20 -9.48 -12.02
C ALA A 213 -11.18 -9.75 -13.52
N ALA A 214 -10.20 -10.53 -14.02
CA ALA A 214 -10.10 -10.92 -15.42
C ALA A 214 -11.30 -11.78 -15.88
N GLU A 215 -11.78 -12.70 -15.05
CA GLU A 215 -12.95 -13.53 -15.32
C GLU A 215 -14.25 -12.70 -15.43
N ASN A 216 -14.27 -11.47 -14.92
CA ASN A 216 -15.40 -10.54 -14.96
C ASN A 216 -15.15 -9.31 -15.85
N ASP A 217 -14.09 -9.31 -16.67
CA ASP A 217 -13.69 -8.21 -17.56
C ASP A 217 -13.50 -6.86 -16.83
N VAL A 218 -13.01 -6.89 -15.58
CA VAL A 218 -12.75 -5.69 -14.78
C VAL A 218 -11.26 -5.37 -14.74
N TYR A 219 -10.90 -4.12 -15.03
CA TYR A 219 -9.52 -3.64 -14.92
C TYR A 219 -9.03 -3.71 -13.46
N CYS A 220 -7.88 -4.34 -13.26
CA CYS A 220 -7.32 -4.60 -11.94
C CYS A 220 -5.88 -4.08 -11.85
N GLU A 221 -5.58 -3.33 -10.80
CA GLU A 221 -4.21 -3.00 -10.40
C GLU A 221 -3.84 -3.67 -9.09
N VAL A 222 -2.56 -4.04 -8.98
CA VAL A 222 -1.97 -4.63 -7.78
C VAL A 222 -0.76 -3.82 -7.34
N SER A 223 -0.62 -3.60 -6.03
CA SER A 223 0.56 -2.95 -5.46
C SER A 223 1.53 -4.01 -4.95
N LEU A 224 2.65 -4.17 -5.66
CA LEU A 224 3.61 -5.25 -5.43
C LEU A 224 4.74 -4.82 -4.52
N GLU A 225 5.03 -5.63 -3.52
CA GLU A 225 6.23 -5.51 -2.69
C GLU A 225 7.41 -6.20 -3.37
N ARG A 226 8.55 -5.49 -3.40
CA ARG A 226 9.83 -6.04 -3.89
C ARG A 226 10.97 -5.55 -3.02
N MET A 227 11.97 -6.39 -2.84
CA MET A 227 13.22 -5.96 -2.21
C MET A 227 13.79 -4.76 -2.99
N MET A 228 14.19 -3.71 -2.28
CA MET A 228 14.74 -2.51 -2.87
C MET A 228 16.12 -2.20 -2.26
N SER A 229 17.09 -1.91 -3.13
CA SER A 229 18.38 -1.39 -2.70
C SER A 229 18.45 0.13 -2.91
N CYS A 230 18.43 0.61 -4.15
CA CYS A 230 18.59 2.05 -4.42
C CYS A 230 17.29 2.84 -4.30
N GLY A 231 16.14 2.29 -4.68
CA GLY A 231 14.84 2.96 -4.65
C GLY A 231 14.59 4.00 -5.76
N PHE A 232 15.54 4.22 -6.68
CA PHE A 232 15.46 5.25 -7.73
C PHE A 232 15.86 4.76 -9.15
N GLY A 233 15.80 3.45 -9.38
CA GLY A 233 15.94 2.88 -10.73
C GLY A 233 17.37 2.55 -11.18
N ALA A 234 18.39 2.62 -10.32
CA ALA A 234 19.78 2.40 -10.72
C ALA A 234 20.22 0.94 -10.65
N CYS A 235 19.72 0.13 -9.68
CA CYS A 235 20.29 -1.18 -9.36
C CYS A 235 19.52 -2.37 -9.92
N ASN A 236 18.29 -2.19 -10.41
CA ASN A 236 17.39 -3.24 -10.91
C ASN A 236 17.06 -4.38 -9.92
N THR A 237 17.29 -4.19 -8.61
CA THR A 237 16.96 -5.19 -7.58
C THR A 237 15.45 -5.42 -7.47
N CYS A 238 14.64 -4.36 -7.61
CA CYS A 238 13.19 -4.40 -7.43
C CYS A 238 12.41 -4.77 -8.69
N ASN A 239 13.00 -5.57 -9.59
CA ASN A 239 12.35 -5.93 -10.83
C ASN A 239 11.11 -6.80 -10.62
N VAL A 240 10.07 -6.48 -11.37
CA VAL A 240 8.85 -7.26 -11.58
C VAL A 240 8.86 -7.80 -13.00
N GLU A 241 8.62 -9.10 -13.15
CA GLU A 241 8.46 -9.72 -14.46
C GLU A 241 7.06 -9.39 -15.00
N THR A 242 7.04 -8.75 -16.16
CA THR A 242 5.80 -8.39 -16.86
C THR A 242 5.83 -8.92 -18.29
N VAL A 243 4.69 -9.00 -18.94
CA VAL A 243 4.59 -9.37 -20.38
C VAL A 243 5.36 -8.39 -21.28
N ASP A 244 5.62 -7.16 -20.80
CA ASP A 244 6.40 -6.14 -21.49
C ASP A 244 7.91 -6.15 -21.07
N GLY A 245 8.37 -7.24 -20.42
CA GLY A 245 9.73 -7.41 -19.88
C GLY A 245 9.86 -6.97 -18.42
N MET A 246 11.10 -6.94 -17.93
CA MET A 246 11.42 -6.57 -16.55
C MET A 246 11.18 -5.08 -16.28
N LYS A 247 10.42 -4.75 -15.24
CA LYS A 247 10.10 -3.38 -14.81
C LYS A 247 10.52 -3.17 -13.36
N GLY A 248 11.29 -2.14 -13.09
CA GLY A 248 11.66 -1.80 -11.70
C GLY A 248 10.46 -1.24 -10.93
N ALA A 249 10.07 -1.88 -9.82
CA ALA A 249 8.94 -1.43 -9.00
C ALA A 249 9.13 -0.01 -8.46
N CYS A 250 10.35 0.42 -8.20
CA CYS A 250 10.64 1.78 -7.74
C CYS A 250 10.41 2.88 -8.78
N MET A 251 10.34 2.52 -10.08
CA MET A 251 10.16 3.47 -11.17
C MET A 251 8.84 3.29 -11.91
N CYS A 252 8.46 2.02 -12.17
CA CYS A 252 7.29 1.64 -12.96
C CYS A 252 6.12 1.14 -12.11
N GLY A 253 6.32 0.99 -10.79
CA GLY A 253 5.35 0.58 -9.79
C GLY A 253 5.23 1.60 -8.66
N PRO A 254 4.88 1.17 -7.45
CA PRO A 254 4.63 -0.22 -7.02
C PRO A 254 3.32 -0.80 -7.56
N THR A 255 2.44 0.05 -8.10
CA THR A 255 1.16 -0.36 -8.68
C THR A 255 1.35 -0.79 -10.13
N PHE A 256 0.82 -1.95 -10.48
CA PHE A 256 0.91 -2.54 -11.82
C PHE A 256 -0.46 -3.00 -12.30
N ASP A 257 -0.71 -2.87 -13.59
CA ASP A 257 -1.79 -3.56 -14.28
C ASP A 257 -1.61 -5.07 -14.07
N ALA A 258 -2.56 -5.70 -13.37
CA ALA A 258 -2.47 -7.10 -12.98
C ALA A 258 -2.42 -8.05 -14.19
N SER A 259 -3.01 -7.67 -15.32
CA SER A 259 -2.97 -8.44 -16.56
C SER A 259 -1.57 -8.52 -17.19
N LYS A 260 -0.68 -7.62 -16.80
CA LYS A 260 0.70 -7.55 -17.28
C LYS A 260 1.70 -8.24 -16.38
N VAL A 261 1.35 -8.55 -15.14
CA VAL A 261 2.24 -9.20 -14.17
C VAL A 261 2.33 -10.69 -14.46
N VAL A 262 3.55 -11.20 -14.65
CA VAL A 262 3.80 -12.63 -14.88
C VAL A 262 4.00 -13.36 -13.55
N VAL A 263 4.73 -12.74 -12.62
CA VAL A 263 5.00 -13.30 -11.28
C VAL A 263 4.65 -12.27 -10.21
N PHE A 264 3.65 -12.61 -9.39
CA PHE A 264 3.16 -11.81 -8.26
C PHE A 264 4.11 -11.82 -7.06
#